data_6e11e38c0ae72130929e5869aaf8b40d
#
_entry.id   6e11e38c0ae72130929e5869aaf8b40d
#
_cell.length_a   1.000
_cell.length_b   1.000
_cell.length_c   1.000
_cell.angle_alpha   90.00
_cell.angle_beta   90.00
_cell.angle_gamma   90.00
#
_symmetry.space_group_name_H-M   'P 1'
#
loop_
_entity.id
_entity.type
_entity.pdbx_description
1 polymer ?
#
loop_
_entity_poly.entity_id
_entity_poly.type
_entity_poly.pdbx_seq_one_letter_code
_entity_poly.pdbx_strand_id
1 'polypeptide(L)'
;MPELATLQALFSAAMADRAHDKHAVPLIAGDAELARRRLAVYRANIAANAVGALAAIYLIVRKLVGDEFFAGLAHAYCAAHPSASGDLNELGEHLADFLPAFAPARELPYLADVARLEWLVHQAHYAADHPPLALDALTRLPGNDYPRLAVKLHPAVALVQSAYPLFRLWEVHQDDYRGEIALDLGSGGESCLIHRPQFRVTVARPSTGEAAFIAAVARGELLGRALDGALKNDPGFDFAASLKTWAAANIVVDLRAAATK
;
A
#
# COMPACT_ATOMS: atom_id res chain seq x y z
N MET A 1 14.43 -37.53 19.10
CA MET A 1 13.88 -36.18 19.05
C MET A 1 13.26 -36.01 17.67
N PRO A 2 12.09 -35.39 17.57
CA PRO A 2 11.51 -35.04 16.26
C PRO A 2 12.49 -34.18 15.44
N GLU A 3 12.44 -34.32 14.13
CA GLU A 3 13.22 -33.48 13.21
C GLU A 3 12.85 -31.99 13.38
N LEU A 4 13.77 -31.04 13.19
CA LEU A 4 13.55 -29.62 13.41
C LEU A 4 12.32 -29.07 12.64
N ALA A 5 12.14 -29.51 11.39
CA ALA A 5 10.98 -29.12 10.57
C ALA A 5 9.65 -29.55 11.21
N THR A 6 9.61 -30.76 11.80
CA THR A 6 8.41 -31.25 12.53
C THR A 6 8.16 -30.42 13.78
N LEU A 7 9.19 -30.06 14.55
CA LEU A 7 9.05 -29.20 15.74
C LEU A 7 8.50 -27.83 15.36
N GLN A 8 9.05 -27.22 14.31
CA GLN A 8 8.61 -25.92 13.81
C GLN A 8 7.14 -25.98 13.35
N ALA A 9 6.73 -27.00 12.61
CA ALA A 9 5.37 -27.18 12.14
C ALA A 9 4.36 -27.32 13.30
N LEU A 10 4.69 -28.16 14.30
CA LEU A 10 3.82 -28.35 15.48
C LEU A 10 3.71 -27.09 16.32
N PHE A 11 4.80 -26.36 16.49
CA PHE A 11 4.79 -25.10 17.23
C PHE A 11 4.00 -24.01 16.47
N SER A 12 4.22 -23.87 15.16
CA SER A 12 3.46 -22.94 14.31
C SER A 12 1.97 -23.21 14.34
N ALA A 13 1.55 -24.49 14.24
CA ALA A 13 0.14 -24.86 14.34
C ALA A 13 -0.47 -24.50 15.70
N ALA A 14 0.28 -24.71 16.80
CA ALA A 14 -0.18 -24.34 18.14
C ALA A 14 -0.22 -22.81 18.33
N MET A 15 0.61 -22.03 17.62
CA MET A 15 0.52 -20.56 17.65
C MET A 15 -0.72 -20.06 16.92
N ALA A 16 -1.11 -20.71 15.83
CA ALA A 16 -2.28 -20.37 15.05
C ALA A 16 -3.60 -20.77 15.73
N ASP A 17 -3.65 -21.95 16.35
CA ASP A 17 -4.88 -22.48 16.98
C ASP A 17 -4.57 -23.30 18.24
N ARG A 18 -5.32 -22.99 19.33
CA ARG A 18 -5.27 -23.71 20.61
C ARG A 18 -5.62 -25.20 20.50
N ALA A 19 -6.37 -25.63 19.50
CA ALA A 19 -6.70 -27.03 19.27
C ALA A 19 -5.43 -27.89 19.08
N HIS A 20 -4.32 -27.27 18.65
CA HIS A 20 -3.02 -27.92 18.44
C HIS A 20 -2.12 -27.94 19.68
N ASP A 21 -2.53 -27.36 20.81
CA ASP A 21 -1.74 -27.32 22.06
C ASP A 21 -1.35 -28.75 22.52
N LYS A 22 -2.24 -29.72 22.33
CA LYS A 22 -1.98 -31.12 22.69
C LYS A 22 -0.73 -31.72 22.05
N HIS A 23 -0.31 -31.20 20.90
CA HIS A 23 0.88 -31.66 20.18
C HIS A 23 2.14 -30.83 20.52
N ALA A 24 1.98 -29.57 20.92
CA ALA A 24 3.11 -28.67 21.25
C ALA A 24 3.49 -28.75 22.73
N VAL A 25 2.53 -28.93 23.65
CA VAL A 25 2.78 -28.99 25.11
C VAL A 25 3.85 -30.01 25.48
N PRO A 26 3.86 -31.25 24.96
CA PRO A 26 4.91 -32.23 25.30
C PRO A 26 6.32 -31.84 24.84
N LEU A 27 6.45 -30.87 23.94
CA LEU A 27 7.73 -30.41 23.39
C LEU A 27 8.34 -29.25 24.18
N ILE A 28 7.59 -28.68 25.13
CA ILE A 28 8.01 -27.53 25.93
C ILE A 28 8.48 -28.00 27.31
N ALA A 29 9.64 -27.53 27.74
CA ALA A 29 10.21 -27.87 29.04
C ALA A 29 9.30 -27.40 30.21
N GLY A 30 9.16 -28.24 31.22
CA GLY A 30 8.32 -28.02 32.40
C GLY A 30 7.11 -28.95 32.44
N ASP A 31 6.23 -28.73 33.40
CA ASP A 31 4.95 -29.46 33.45
C ASP A 31 3.95 -28.94 32.42
N ALA A 32 2.88 -29.69 32.17
CA ALA A 32 1.90 -29.37 31.14
C ALA A 32 1.18 -28.05 31.37
N GLU A 33 0.99 -27.65 32.64
CA GLU A 33 0.32 -26.39 32.97
C GLU A 33 1.23 -25.19 32.64
N LEU A 34 2.49 -25.26 33.03
CA LEU A 34 3.50 -24.25 32.69
C LEU A 34 3.67 -24.14 31.16
N ALA A 35 3.70 -25.26 30.43
CA ALA A 35 3.79 -25.28 28.99
C ALA A 35 2.60 -24.58 28.32
N ARG A 36 1.35 -24.84 28.79
CA ARG A 36 0.16 -24.14 28.29
C ARG A 36 0.20 -22.64 28.54
N ARG A 37 0.64 -22.22 29.74
CA ARG A 37 0.81 -20.79 30.08
C ARG A 37 1.82 -20.12 29.15
N ARG A 38 2.94 -20.77 28.87
CA ARG A 38 3.96 -20.26 27.93
C ARG A 38 3.38 -20.10 26.52
N LEU A 39 2.68 -21.11 26.00
CA LEU A 39 2.02 -21.01 24.70
C LEU A 39 1.01 -19.86 24.66
N ALA A 40 0.23 -19.65 25.72
CA ALA A 40 -0.74 -18.56 25.81
C ALA A 40 -0.05 -17.19 25.76
N VAL A 41 1.08 -17.02 26.50
CA VAL A 41 1.88 -15.78 26.47
C VAL A 41 2.46 -15.55 25.07
N TYR A 42 3.00 -16.57 24.41
CA TYR A 42 3.53 -16.44 23.05
C TYR A 42 2.45 -16.00 22.06
N ARG A 43 1.25 -16.63 22.09
CA ARG A 43 0.12 -16.22 21.23
C ARG A 43 -0.29 -14.77 21.49
N ALA A 44 -0.38 -14.38 22.75
CA ALA A 44 -0.71 -13.01 23.13
C ALA A 44 0.34 -12.01 22.56
N ASN A 45 1.62 -12.35 22.65
CA ASN A 45 2.69 -11.52 22.10
C ASN A 45 2.63 -11.44 20.56
N ILE A 46 2.38 -12.56 19.87
CA ILE A 46 2.20 -12.57 18.41
C ILE A 46 1.03 -11.69 18.01
N ALA A 47 -0.11 -11.81 18.67
CA ALA A 47 -1.29 -10.99 18.40
C ALA A 47 -1.02 -9.50 18.68
N ALA A 48 -0.36 -9.17 19.80
CA ALA A 48 0.00 -7.80 20.14
C ALA A 48 0.97 -7.19 19.12
N ASN A 49 1.97 -7.96 18.68
CA ASN A 49 2.93 -7.53 17.64
C ASN A 49 2.24 -7.31 16.30
N ALA A 50 1.30 -8.18 15.90
CA ALA A 50 0.53 -8.03 14.68
C ALA A 50 -0.34 -6.76 14.72
N VAL A 51 -1.08 -6.53 15.81
CA VAL A 51 -1.85 -5.30 16.02
C VAL A 51 -0.94 -4.07 15.99
N GLY A 52 0.21 -4.13 16.65
CA GLY A 52 1.20 -3.05 16.65
C GLY A 52 1.76 -2.74 15.26
N ALA A 53 2.06 -3.78 14.47
CA ALA A 53 2.52 -3.62 13.08
C ALA A 53 1.45 -2.96 12.20
N LEU A 54 0.20 -3.44 12.28
CA LEU A 54 -0.91 -2.83 11.56
C LEU A 54 -1.14 -1.38 12.00
N ALA A 55 -1.05 -1.08 13.29
CA ALA A 55 -1.18 0.28 13.83
C ALA A 55 -0.08 1.22 13.35
N ALA A 56 1.11 0.71 13.08
CA ALA A 56 2.22 1.49 12.51
C ALA A 56 2.04 1.78 11.01
N ILE A 57 1.41 0.87 10.26
CA ILE A 57 1.13 1.03 8.84
C ILE A 57 -0.10 1.93 8.63
N TYR A 58 -1.18 1.71 9.39
CA TYR A 58 -2.50 2.28 9.20
C TYR A 58 -2.81 3.39 10.21
N LEU A 59 -1.93 4.40 10.27
CA LEU A 59 -2.01 5.50 11.22
C LEU A 59 -3.29 6.34 11.05
N ILE A 60 -3.67 6.63 9.80
CA ILE A 60 -4.84 7.46 9.50
C ILE A 60 -6.13 6.66 9.72
N VAL A 61 -6.18 5.41 9.27
CA VAL A 61 -7.31 4.52 9.62
C VAL A 61 -7.51 4.50 11.14
N ARG A 62 -6.45 4.30 11.92
CA ARG A 62 -6.51 4.30 13.38
C ARG A 62 -6.98 5.64 13.96
N LYS A 63 -6.48 6.77 13.44
CA LYS A 63 -6.92 8.12 13.86
C LYS A 63 -8.41 8.34 13.58
N LEU A 64 -8.93 7.83 12.46
CA LEU A 64 -10.32 7.98 12.04
C LEU A 64 -11.29 7.16 12.87
N VAL A 65 -10.92 5.95 13.27
CA VAL A 65 -11.84 5.03 13.97
C VAL A 65 -11.60 4.97 15.49
N GLY A 66 -10.46 5.45 15.96
CA GLY A 66 -10.02 5.37 17.36
C GLY A 66 -9.36 4.03 17.72
N ASP A 67 -8.60 4.04 18.82
CA ASP A 67 -7.72 2.93 19.21
C ASP A 67 -8.48 1.63 19.51
N GLU A 68 -9.62 1.71 20.18
CA GLU A 68 -10.40 0.53 20.57
C GLU A 68 -11.01 -0.16 19.34
N PHE A 69 -11.63 0.62 18.44
CA PHE A 69 -12.17 0.09 17.21
C PHE A 69 -11.08 -0.50 16.33
N PHE A 70 -9.94 0.20 16.19
CA PHE A 70 -8.81 -0.28 15.41
C PHE A 70 -8.24 -1.59 15.95
N ALA A 71 -8.13 -1.76 17.25
CA ALA A 71 -7.70 -3.03 17.86
C ALA A 71 -8.66 -4.17 17.51
N GLY A 72 -9.97 -3.94 17.60
CA GLY A 72 -10.98 -4.90 17.18
C GLY A 72 -10.89 -5.27 15.69
N LEU A 73 -10.72 -4.25 14.82
CA LEU A 73 -10.51 -4.43 13.39
C LEU A 73 -9.25 -5.28 13.10
N ALA A 74 -8.12 -4.94 13.73
CA ALA A 74 -6.85 -5.62 13.54
C ALA A 74 -6.93 -7.10 13.99
N HIS A 75 -7.57 -7.39 15.12
CA HIS A 75 -7.80 -8.77 15.55
C HIS A 75 -8.67 -9.56 14.56
N ALA A 76 -9.77 -8.97 14.10
CA ALA A 76 -10.65 -9.60 13.12
C ALA A 76 -9.93 -9.86 11.79
N TYR A 77 -9.15 -8.89 11.35
CA TYR A 77 -8.33 -9.01 10.13
C TYR A 77 -7.29 -10.13 10.26
N CYS A 78 -6.50 -10.16 11.33
CA CYS A 78 -5.50 -11.21 11.55
C CYS A 78 -6.10 -12.62 11.66
N ALA A 79 -7.33 -12.72 12.17
CA ALA A 79 -8.05 -14.00 12.21
C ALA A 79 -8.51 -14.46 10.82
N ALA A 80 -8.90 -13.53 9.94
CA ALA A 80 -9.33 -13.82 8.57
C ALA A 80 -8.15 -14.00 7.61
N HIS A 81 -7.03 -13.28 7.85
CA HIS A 81 -5.81 -13.26 7.04
C HIS A 81 -4.58 -13.54 7.91
N PRO A 82 -4.38 -14.80 8.32
CA PRO A 82 -3.20 -15.18 9.09
C PRO A 82 -1.94 -14.94 8.25
N SER A 83 -0.88 -14.42 8.89
CA SER A 83 0.39 -14.19 8.20
C SER A 83 0.94 -15.51 7.62
N ALA A 84 1.26 -15.50 6.34
CA ALA A 84 1.90 -16.61 5.65
C ALA A 84 3.44 -16.54 5.74
N SER A 85 3.99 -15.39 6.14
CA SER A 85 5.44 -15.16 6.32
C SER A 85 5.72 -14.64 7.73
N GLY A 86 6.99 -14.67 8.13
CA GLY A 86 7.45 -14.04 9.37
C GLY A 86 7.69 -12.52 9.21
N ASP A 87 7.44 -11.95 8.04
CA ASP A 87 7.65 -10.53 7.77
C ASP A 87 6.38 -9.72 8.12
N LEU A 88 6.47 -8.90 9.16
CA LEU A 88 5.39 -8.02 9.57
C LEU A 88 5.13 -6.88 8.56
N ASN A 89 6.06 -6.59 7.65
CA ASN A 89 5.86 -5.60 6.60
C ASN A 89 4.86 -6.08 5.53
N GLU A 90 4.62 -7.38 5.43
CA GLU A 90 3.62 -7.95 4.51
C GLU A 90 2.24 -8.09 5.16
N LEU A 91 2.15 -7.93 6.48
CA LEU A 91 0.96 -8.22 7.26
C LEU A 91 -0.09 -7.20 6.91
N GLY A 92 -0.53 -6.60 6.23
CA GLY A 92 -1.61 -5.61 6.05
C GLY A 92 -2.15 -5.57 4.62
N GLU A 93 -1.51 -6.27 3.71
CA GLU A 93 -1.79 -6.17 2.27
C GLU A 93 -3.28 -6.21 1.90
N HIS A 94 -4.05 -7.00 2.62
CA HIS A 94 -5.47 -7.22 2.31
C HIS A 94 -6.44 -6.42 3.18
N LEU A 95 -5.97 -5.50 4.04
CA LEU A 95 -6.86 -4.76 4.95
C LEU A 95 -7.87 -3.90 4.18
N ALA A 96 -7.45 -3.26 3.09
CA ALA A 96 -8.33 -2.45 2.26
C ALA A 96 -9.48 -3.28 1.65
N ASP A 97 -9.20 -4.52 1.25
CA ASP A 97 -10.18 -5.43 0.66
C ASP A 97 -11.05 -6.13 1.73
N PHE A 98 -10.53 -6.25 2.96
CA PHE A 98 -11.27 -6.78 4.11
C PHE A 98 -12.32 -5.80 4.63
N LEU A 99 -12.03 -4.51 4.66
CA LEU A 99 -12.88 -3.47 5.26
C LEU A 99 -14.32 -3.44 4.74
N PRO A 100 -14.62 -3.58 3.44
CA PRO A 100 -15.99 -3.58 2.93
C PRO A 100 -16.85 -4.75 3.49
N ALA A 101 -16.24 -5.87 3.85
CA ALA A 101 -16.90 -7.03 4.44
C ALA A 101 -17.00 -6.96 5.98
N PHE A 102 -16.24 -6.07 6.61
CA PHE A 102 -16.22 -5.90 8.06
C PHE A 102 -17.42 -5.05 8.52
N ALA A 103 -18.46 -5.72 9.01
CA ALA A 103 -19.75 -5.11 9.34
C ALA A 103 -19.65 -3.83 10.23
N PRO A 104 -18.77 -3.75 11.25
CA PRO A 104 -18.64 -2.53 12.05
C PRO A 104 -18.16 -1.29 11.28
N ALA A 105 -17.45 -1.48 10.15
CA ALA A 105 -16.94 -0.37 9.32
C ALA A 105 -17.89 0.03 8.18
N ARG A 106 -19.07 -0.60 8.07
CA ARG A 106 -20.00 -0.41 6.93
C ARG A 106 -20.40 1.05 6.70
N GLU A 107 -20.50 1.84 7.75
CA GLU A 107 -20.88 3.26 7.66
C GLU A 107 -19.70 4.18 7.31
N LEU A 108 -18.51 3.62 7.12
CA LEU A 108 -17.27 4.31 6.78
C LEU A 108 -16.71 3.82 5.44
N PRO A 109 -17.46 3.95 4.32
CA PRO A 109 -17.09 3.34 3.05
C PRO A 109 -15.76 3.87 2.47
N TYR A 110 -15.34 5.08 2.82
CA TYR A 110 -14.07 5.69 2.44
C TYR A 110 -12.86 5.04 3.12
N LEU A 111 -13.07 4.29 4.21
CA LEU A 111 -11.99 3.73 5.01
C LEU A 111 -11.15 2.73 4.23
N ALA A 112 -11.76 1.98 3.31
CA ALA A 112 -11.05 1.07 2.41
C ALA A 112 -10.06 1.79 1.50
N ASP A 113 -10.43 2.97 0.98
CA ASP A 113 -9.55 3.76 0.12
C ASP A 113 -8.42 4.41 0.92
N VAL A 114 -8.70 4.85 2.16
CA VAL A 114 -7.65 5.33 3.09
C VAL A 114 -6.67 4.20 3.39
N ALA A 115 -7.15 3.00 3.72
CA ALA A 115 -6.28 1.85 3.97
C ALA A 115 -5.45 1.50 2.72
N ARG A 116 -6.04 1.53 1.52
CA ARG A 116 -5.30 1.31 0.27
C ARG A 116 -4.20 2.34 0.06
N LEU A 117 -4.47 3.61 0.35
CA LEU A 117 -3.46 4.66 0.26
C LEU A 117 -2.32 4.43 1.26
N GLU A 118 -2.62 4.15 2.53
CA GLU A 118 -1.60 3.91 3.56
C GLU A 118 -0.74 2.67 3.24
N TRP A 119 -1.36 1.61 2.71
CA TRP A 119 -0.63 0.43 2.25
C TRP A 119 0.35 0.75 1.12
N LEU A 120 -0.07 1.51 0.12
CA LEU A 120 0.79 1.91 -1.00
C LEU A 120 1.91 2.87 -0.55
N VAL A 121 1.66 3.72 0.42
CA VAL A 121 2.71 4.54 1.07
C VAL A 121 3.72 3.64 1.78
N HIS A 122 3.25 2.64 2.51
CA HIS A 122 4.11 1.64 3.15
C HIS A 122 4.95 0.87 2.12
N GLN A 123 4.34 0.35 1.06
CA GLN A 123 5.06 -0.34 -0.02
C GLN A 123 6.10 0.57 -0.70
N ALA A 124 5.80 1.85 -0.91
CA ALA A 124 6.72 2.80 -1.52
C ALA A 124 8.00 3.01 -0.70
N HIS A 125 7.96 2.85 0.63
CA HIS A 125 9.15 2.90 1.48
C HIS A 125 10.14 1.77 1.18
N TYR A 126 9.64 0.57 0.89
CA TYR A 126 10.44 -0.63 0.68
C TYR A 126 10.67 -0.95 -0.80
N ALA A 127 10.08 -0.17 -1.70
CA ALA A 127 10.25 -0.36 -3.13
C ALA A 127 11.71 -0.26 -3.56
N ALA A 128 12.12 -1.07 -4.53
CA ALA A 128 13.46 -1.02 -5.10
C ALA A 128 13.76 0.37 -5.70
N ASP A 129 15.02 0.79 -5.62
CA ASP A 129 15.46 2.02 -6.27
C ASP A 129 15.62 1.83 -7.78
N HIS A 130 15.50 2.93 -8.51
CA HIS A 130 15.76 2.98 -9.93
C HIS A 130 16.52 4.25 -10.28
N PRO A 131 17.51 4.20 -11.21
CA PRO A 131 18.15 5.38 -11.72
C PRO A 131 17.15 6.36 -12.33
N PRO A 132 17.40 7.68 -12.25
CA PRO A 132 16.52 8.67 -12.85
C PRO A 132 16.51 8.56 -14.38
N LEU A 133 15.44 9.08 -15.00
CA LEU A 133 15.29 9.13 -16.45
C LEU A 133 16.41 9.95 -17.10
N ALA A 134 17.12 9.35 -18.04
CA ALA A 134 18.10 10.04 -18.88
C ALA A 134 17.37 10.81 -20.00
N LEU A 135 17.03 12.09 -19.76
CA LEU A 135 16.28 12.92 -20.71
C LEU A 135 17.00 13.11 -22.07
N ASP A 136 18.32 13.14 -22.06
CA ASP A 136 19.15 13.21 -23.30
C ASP A 136 19.04 11.95 -24.16
N ALA A 137 18.65 10.81 -23.59
CA ALA A 137 18.35 9.61 -24.39
C ALA A 137 17.10 9.80 -25.26
N LEU A 138 16.13 10.59 -24.81
CA LEU A 138 14.89 10.86 -25.55
C LEU A 138 15.14 11.72 -26.81
N THR A 139 16.08 12.66 -26.76
CA THR A 139 16.39 13.53 -27.91
C THR A 139 16.97 12.76 -29.09
N ARG A 140 17.42 11.52 -28.88
CA ARG A 140 18.00 10.65 -29.91
C ARG A 140 16.96 9.77 -30.58
N LEU A 141 15.73 9.71 -30.05
CA LEU A 141 14.67 8.91 -30.64
C LEU A 141 13.97 9.67 -31.77
N PRO A 142 13.67 8.99 -32.91
CA PRO A 142 12.87 9.60 -33.97
C PRO A 142 11.48 9.98 -33.45
N GLY A 143 11.01 11.19 -33.75
CA GLY A 143 9.72 11.70 -33.25
C GLY A 143 8.53 10.81 -33.60
N ASN A 144 8.57 10.11 -34.73
CA ASN A 144 7.53 9.18 -35.18
C ASN A 144 7.41 7.93 -34.27
N ASP A 145 8.40 7.63 -33.46
CA ASP A 145 8.40 6.44 -32.58
C ASP A 145 7.82 6.75 -31.19
N TYR A 146 7.71 8.02 -30.81
CA TYR A 146 7.20 8.40 -29.49
C TYR A 146 5.86 7.77 -29.11
N PRO A 147 4.83 7.72 -29.98
CA PRO A 147 3.55 7.10 -29.61
C PRO A 147 3.67 5.61 -29.25
N ARG A 148 4.73 4.94 -29.68
CA ARG A 148 4.99 3.50 -29.47
C ARG A 148 5.91 3.22 -28.29
N LEU A 149 6.35 4.23 -27.56
CA LEU A 149 7.20 4.02 -26.39
C LEU A 149 6.41 3.43 -25.24
N ALA A 150 7.01 2.47 -24.57
CA ALA A 150 6.59 2.03 -23.25
C ALA A 150 7.19 2.96 -22.21
N VAL A 151 6.36 3.47 -21.30
CA VAL A 151 6.76 4.32 -20.19
C VAL A 151 6.92 3.43 -18.96
N LYS A 152 8.05 3.55 -18.26
CA LYS A 152 8.30 2.85 -17.00
C LYS A 152 8.17 3.82 -15.84
N LEU A 153 7.28 3.50 -14.91
CA LEU A 153 7.18 4.17 -13.63
C LEU A 153 8.22 3.63 -12.64
N HIS A 154 8.66 4.45 -11.72
CA HIS A 154 9.49 3.99 -10.59
C HIS A 154 8.70 2.97 -9.75
N PRO A 155 9.34 1.92 -9.19
CA PRO A 155 8.64 0.92 -8.38
C PRO A 155 7.87 1.47 -7.18
N ALA A 156 8.27 2.63 -6.65
CA ALA A 156 7.56 3.32 -5.56
C ALA A 156 6.37 4.17 -6.03
N VAL A 157 6.06 4.19 -7.33
CA VAL A 157 4.93 4.99 -7.85
C VAL A 157 3.65 4.16 -7.83
N ALA A 158 2.63 4.74 -7.22
CA ALA A 158 1.28 4.19 -7.25
C ALA A 158 0.24 5.31 -7.37
N LEU A 159 -0.93 4.97 -7.89
CA LEU A 159 -2.08 5.88 -8.00
C LEU A 159 -3.29 5.25 -7.32
N VAL A 160 -3.91 6.00 -6.41
CA VAL A 160 -5.21 5.66 -5.83
C VAL A 160 -6.23 6.65 -6.35
N GLN A 161 -7.36 6.16 -6.83
CA GLN A 161 -8.52 6.97 -7.19
C GLN A 161 -9.67 6.61 -6.26
N SER A 162 -10.31 7.61 -5.68
CA SER A 162 -11.41 7.44 -4.74
C SER A 162 -12.60 8.28 -5.15
N ALA A 163 -13.79 7.84 -4.79
CA ALA A 163 -15.01 8.65 -4.89
C ALA A 163 -15.10 9.71 -3.77
N TYR A 164 -14.19 9.66 -2.81
CA TYR A 164 -14.11 10.54 -1.64
C TYR A 164 -12.93 11.51 -1.76
N PRO A 165 -12.87 12.60 -0.97
CA PRO A 165 -11.76 13.55 -0.93
C PRO A 165 -10.52 12.96 -0.24
N LEU A 166 -9.95 11.92 -0.86
CA LEU A 166 -8.90 11.08 -0.28
C LEU A 166 -7.61 11.84 0.00
N PHE A 167 -7.21 12.75 -0.90
CA PHE A 167 -6.03 13.57 -0.67
C PHE A 167 -6.23 14.51 0.53
N ARG A 168 -7.41 15.12 0.64
CA ARG A 168 -7.75 15.94 1.78
C ARG A 168 -7.78 15.15 3.08
N LEU A 169 -8.35 13.93 3.06
CA LEU A 169 -8.30 13.00 4.18
C LEU A 169 -6.85 12.70 4.61
N TRP A 170 -5.97 12.44 3.65
CA TRP A 170 -4.56 12.22 3.91
C TRP A 170 -3.88 13.46 4.50
N GLU A 171 -4.05 14.61 3.86
CA GLU A 171 -3.39 15.87 4.19
C GLU A 171 -3.68 16.33 5.63
N VAL A 172 -4.95 16.35 6.04
CA VAL A 172 -5.34 16.86 7.37
C VAL A 172 -4.90 15.97 8.52
N HIS A 173 -4.52 14.73 8.25
CA HIS A 173 -4.05 13.80 9.27
C HIS A 173 -2.52 13.70 9.37
N GLN A 174 -1.78 14.48 8.55
CA GLN A 174 -0.32 14.54 8.67
C GLN A 174 0.08 15.31 9.96
N ASP A 175 1.17 14.85 10.59
CA ASP A 175 1.60 15.42 11.88
C ASP A 175 2.07 16.87 11.79
N ASP A 176 2.48 17.31 10.60
CA ASP A 176 2.90 18.69 10.31
C ASP A 176 1.77 19.58 9.77
N TYR A 177 0.57 19.05 9.59
CA TYR A 177 -0.59 19.85 9.16
C TYR A 177 -0.96 20.88 10.23
N ARG A 178 -1.16 22.13 9.81
CA ARG A 178 -1.48 23.27 10.72
C ARG A 178 -2.73 24.01 10.30
N GLY A 179 -3.42 23.55 9.25
CA GLY A 179 -4.65 24.16 8.78
C GLY A 179 -5.88 23.75 9.59
N GLU A 180 -7.04 24.28 9.21
CA GLU A 180 -8.32 23.86 9.75
C GLU A 180 -8.66 22.44 9.27
N ILE A 181 -9.07 21.57 10.20
CA ILE A 181 -9.55 20.21 9.89
C ILE A 181 -11.04 20.33 9.49
N ALA A 182 -11.29 20.92 8.33
CA ALA A 182 -12.60 20.88 7.69
C ALA A 182 -12.59 19.77 6.64
N LEU A 183 -13.46 18.79 6.83
CA LEU A 183 -13.58 17.63 5.94
C LEU A 183 -15.03 17.48 5.51
N ASP A 184 -15.28 17.72 4.23
CA ASP A 184 -16.58 17.43 3.59
C ASP A 184 -16.41 16.19 2.70
N LEU A 185 -16.92 15.06 3.17
CA LEU A 185 -16.88 13.79 2.43
C LEU A 185 -17.71 13.81 1.14
N GLY A 186 -18.62 14.78 1.00
CA GLY A 186 -19.43 14.99 -0.20
C GLY A 186 -18.77 15.90 -1.25
N SER A 187 -17.58 16.45 -0.99
CA SER A 187 -16.91 17.41 -1.91
C SER A 187 -16.44 16.82 -3.24
N GLY A 188 -16.58 15.51 -3.42
CA GLY A 188 -16.21 14.79 -4.63
C GLY A 188 -14.96 13.92 -4.50
N GLY A 189 -14.73 13.12 -5.54
CA GLY A 189 -13.61 12.17 -5.56
C GLY A 189 -12.27 12.83 -5.84
N GLU A 190 -11.21 12.26 -5.29
CA GLU A 190 -9.84 12.69 -5.51
C GLU A 190 -8.91 11.53 -5.88
N SER A 191 -7.83 11.89 -6.57
CA SER A 191 -6.73 10.97 -6.85
C SER A 191 -5.52 11.32 -5.99
N CYS A 192 -4.82 10.29 -5.51
CA CYS A 192 -3.55 10.42 -4.79
C CYS A 192 -2.45 9.72 -5.60
N LEU A 193 -1.39 10.46 -5.92
CA LEU A 193 -0.17 9.93 -6.53
C LEU A 193 0.88 9.76 -5.46
N ILE A 194 1.27 8.53 -5.21
CA ILE A 194 2.35 8.15 -4.31
C ILE A 194 3.64 8.08 -5.13
N HIS A 195 4.71 8.69 -4.64
CA HIS A 195 6.04 8.59 -5.23
C HIS A 195 7.13 8.82 -4.18
N ARG A 196 8.40 8.54 -4.52
CA ARG A 196 9.51 8.60 -3.54
C ARG A 196 10.70 9.40 -4.09
N PRO A 197 10.61 10.74 -4.17
CA PRO A 197 11.75 11.56 -4.53
C PRO A 197 12.79 11.52 -3.40
N GLN A 198 14.07 11.35 -3.76
CA GLN A 198 15.18 11.42 -2.81
C GLN A 198 14.95 10.57 -1.54
N PHE A 199 14.43 9.34 -1.72
CA PHE A 199 14.13 8.38 -0.66
C PHE A 199 13.03 8.80 0.34
N ARG A 200 12.30 9.86 0.08
CA ARG A 200 11.18 10.32 0.91
C ARG A 200 9.85 10.06 0.22
N VAL A 201 9.01 9.22 0.79
CA VAL A 201 7.67 8.98 0.26
C VAL A 201 6.84 10.25 0.36
N THR A 202 6.19 10.61 -0.74
CA THR A 202 5.34 11.78 -0.89
C THR A 202 4.02 11.35 -1.50
N VAL A 203 2.93 11.89 -1.00
CA VAL A 203 1.59 11.79 -1.60
C VAL A 203 1.26 13.15 -2.19
N ALA A 204 0.93 13.18 -3.47
CA ALA A 204 0.58 14.39 -4.21
C ALA A 204 -0.83 14.26 -4.81
N ARG A 205 -1.47 15.41 -5.07
CA ARG A 205 -2.73 15.47 -5.79
C ARG A 205 -2.44 15.75 -7.27
N PRO A 206 -2.54 14.76 -8.16
CA PRO A 206 -2.32 14.97 -9.58
C PRO A 206 -3.50 15.72 -10.22
N SER A 207 -3.28 16.40 -11.34
CA SER A 207 -4.38 16.86 -12.20
C SER A 207 -5.14 15.67 -12.79
N THR A 208 -6.34 15.92 -13.34
CA THR A 208 -7.13 14.86 -14.00
C THR A 208 -6.39 14.24 -15.18
N GLY A 209 -5.64 15.06 -15.94
CA GLY A 209 -4.81 14.58 -17.06
C GLY A 209 -3.64 13.74 -16.58
N GLU A 210 -2.92 14.20 -15.55
CA GLU A 210 -1.83 13.44 -14.93
C GLU A 210 -2.30 12.09 -14.37
N ALA A 211 -3.42 12.09 -13.64
CA ALA A 211 -3.99 10.86 -13.09
C ALA A 211 -4.37 9.88 -14.19
N ALA A 212 -5.02 10.36 -15.27
CA ALA A 212 -5.40 9.53 -16.41
C ALA A 212 -4.17 8.94 -17.12
N PHE A 213 -3.11 9.76 -17.30
CA PHE A 213 -1.85 9.31 -17.90
C PHE A 213 -1.18 8.22 -17.08
N ILE A 214 -0.95 8.48 -15.78
CA ILE A 214 -0.29 7.52 -14.88
C ILE A 214 -1.09 6.23 -14.77
N ALA A 215 -2.43 6.31 -14.70
CA ALA A 215 -3.28 5.12 -14.69
C ALA A 215 -3.15 4.29 -15.98
N ALA A 216 -3.09 4.93 -17.15
CA ALA A 216 -2.92 4.25 -18.43
C ALA A 216 -1.55 3.56 -18.51
N VAL A 217 -0.50 4.27 -18.12
CA VAL A 217 0.87 3.71 -18.07
C VAL A 217 0.96 2.53 -17.10
N ALA A 218 0.35 2.63 -15.93
CA ALA A 218 0.33 1.53 -14.95
C ALA A 218 -0.37 0.27 -15.48
N ARG A 219 -1.32 0.41 -16.40
CA ARG A 219 -1.94 -0.72 -17.15
C ARG A 219 -1.08 -1.24 -18.31
N GLY A 220 0.09 -0.66 -18.55
CA GLY A 220 0.98 -1.04 -19.65
C GLY A 220 0.62 -0.44 -21.01
N GLU A 221 -0.20 0.60 -21.04
CA GLU A 221 -0.51 1.31 -22.28
C GLU A 221 0.71 2.08 -22.78
N LEU A 222 0.86 2.15 -24.11
CA LEU A 222 1.93 2.88 -24.76
C LEU A 222 1.69 4.39 -24.65
N LEU A 223 2.76 5.17 -24.76
CA LEU A 223 2.78 6.61 -24.59
C LEU A 223 1.67 7.32 -25.39
N GLY A 224 1.47 6.98 -26.65
CA GLY A 224 0.43 7.61 -27.48
C GLY A 224 -0.97 7.43 -26.89
N ARG A 225 -1.32 6.20 -26.51
CA ARG A 225 -2.64 5.91 -25.89
C ARG A 225 -2.80 6.57 -24.53
N ALA A 226 -1.75 6.59 -23.72
CA ALA A 226 -1.77 7.26 -22.43
C ALA A 226 -1.98 8.77 -22.59
N LEU A 227 -1.36 9.39 -23.59
CA LEU A 227 -1.55 10.80 -23.95
C LEU A 227 -2.97 11.10 -24.43
N ASP A 228 -3.51 10.27 -25.34
CA ASP A 228 -4.89 10.42 -25.83
C ASP A 228 -5.89 10.38 -24.67
N GLY A 229 -5.68 9.44 -23.73
CA GLY A 229 -6.48 9.31 -22.52
C GLY A 229 -6.37 10.53 -21.60
N ALA A 230 -5.17 11.04 -21.40
CA ALA A 230 -4.93 12.24 -20.59
C ALA A 230 -5.61 13.48 -21.18
N LEU A 231 -5.43 13.75 -22.47
CA LEU A 231 -6.02 14.89 -23.19
C LEU A 231 -7.55 14.82 -23.26
N LYS A 232 -8.11 13.60 -23.32
CA LYS A 232 -9.57 13.42 -23.24
C LYS A 232 -10.15 13.82 -21.88
N ASN A 233 -9.43 13.56 -20.81
CA ASN A 233 -9.85 13.87 -19.44
C ASN A 233 -9.52 15.33 -19.06
N ASP A 234 -8.46 15.87 -19.65
CA ASP A 234 -7.96 17.23 -19.38
C ASP A 234 -7.39 17.81 -20.68
N PRO A 235 -8.18 18.57 -21.45
CA PRO A 235 -7.72 19.17 -22.71
C PRO A 235 -6.54 20.14 -22.53
N GLY A 236 -6.30 20.64 -21.33
CA GLY A 236 -5.16 21.51 -20.98
C GLY A 236 -3.92 20.75 -20.53
N PHE A 237 -3.92 19.43 -20.55
CA PHE A 237 -2.79 18.62 -20.07
C PHE A 237 -1.51 18.89 -20.88
N ASP A 238 -0.47 19.42 -20.20
CA ASP A 238 0.85 19.64 -20.76
C ASP A 238 1.78 18.47 -20.40
N PHE A 239 1.92 17.54 -21.33
CA PHE A 239 2.79 16.39 -21.16
C PHE A 239 4.27 16.79 -20.98
N ALA A 240 4.75 17.81 -21.70
CA ALA A 240 6.18 18.19 -21.65
C ALA A 240 6.53 18.76 -20.27
N ALA A 241 5.67 19.61 -19.71
CA ALA A 241 5.82 20.14 -18.36
C ALA A 241 5.71 19.01 -17.31
N SER A 242 4.71 18.13 -17.45
CA SER A 242 4.51 16.99 -16.55
C SER A 242 5.69 16.02 -16.61
N LEU A 243 6.20 15.66 -17.80
CA LEU A 243 7.34 14.76 -17.94
C LEU A 243 8.60 15.34 -17.27
N LYS A 244 8.85 16.64 -17.42
CA LYS A 244 9.96 17.31 -16.74
C LYS A 244 9.85 17.19 -15.21
N THR A 245 8.66 17.43 -14.68
CA THR A 245 8.36 17.31 -13.25
C THR A 245 8.50 15.86 -12.79
N TRP A 246 7.94 14.92 -13.54
CA TRP A 246 8.00 13.49 -13.21
C TRP A 246 9.41 12.91 -13.28
N ALA A 247 10.23 13.35 -14.22
CA ALA A 247 11.64 12.96 -14.29
C ALA A 247 12.41 13.49 -13.08
N ALA A 248 12.21 14.76 -12.71
CA ALA A 248 12.85 15.37 -11.54
C ALA A 248 12.41 14.73 -10.21
N ALA A 249 11.13 14.31 -10.13
CA ALA A 249 10.56 13.64 -8.97
C ALA A 249 10.76 12.10 -9.00
N ASN A 250 11.48 11.56 -9.97
CA ASN A 250 11.73 10.15 -10.17
C ASN A 250 10.43 9.32 -10.29
N ILE A 251 9.39 9.89 -10.91
CA ILE A 251 8.11 9.22 -11.17
C ILE A 251 8.21 8.38 -12.45
N VAL A 252 8.69 8.98 -13.55
CA VAL A 252 9.00 8.29 -14.80
C VAL A 252 10.51 8.05 -14.86
N VAL A 253 10.92 6.80 -15.03
CA VAL A 253 12.31 6.38 -14.92
C VAL A 253 12.89 5.80 -16.21
N ASP A 254 12.02 5.41 -17.16
CA ASP A 254 12.47 4.91 -18.46
C ASP A 254 11.40 5.15 -19.54
N LEU A 255 11.86 5.38 -20.77
CA LEU A 255 11.07 5.49 -21.99
C LEU A 255 11.79 4.69 -23.08
N ARG A 256 11.24 3.58 -23.49
CA ARG A 256 11.88 2.65 -24.44
C ARG A 256 10.91 2.16 -25.49
N ALA A 257 11.45 1.79 -26.65
CA ALA A 257 10.65 1.11 -27.67
C ALA A 257 9.97 -0.13 -27.06
N ALA A 258 8.67 -0.29 -27.32
CA ALA A 258 7.95 -1.49 -26.90
C ALA A 258 8.62 -2.72 -27.53
N ALA A 259 8.82 -3.78 -26.74
CA ALA A 259 9.30 -5.04 -27.27
C ALA A 259 8.28 -5.55 -28.30
N THR A 260 8.71 -5.76 -29.53
CA THR A 260 7.91 -6.42 -30.56
C THR A 260 7.67 -7.86 -30.07
N LYS A 261 6.39 -8.20 -29.81
CA LYS A 261 6.01 -9.58 -29.49
C LYS A 261 6.02 -10.42 -30.76
#